data_b3ae6594e94ec1be0cb2f7d31c7026bd
#
_entry.id   b3ae6594e94ec1be0cb2f7d31c7026bd
#
_cell.length_a   1.000
_cell.length_b   1.000
_cell.length_c   1.000
_cell.angle_alpha   90.00
_cell.angle_beta   90.00
_cell.angle_gamma   90.00
#
_symmetry.space_group_name_H-M   'P 1'
#
loop_
_entity.id
_entity.type
_entity.pdbx_description
1 polymer ?
#
loop_
_entity_poly.entity_id
_entity_poly.type
_entity_poly.pdbx_seq_one_letter_code
_entity_poly.pdbx_strand_id
1 'polypeptide(L)'
;KNRFLVDGSSPKWSPDGTRIAFLASDKQGGTQLFVRWMDAEGTVSQVSRVTDSPSNITWSPEGNSIAFQMVVPLTDDGLWNINMPPKPKEADWTAKPTIIERLNYRRDRVGYHPKGYRHIFVIPADGGTPHRLTHGNWHHDSFKWMPDGKTIVFESLRIEDAEYQWRESEIYSVDVNSGNIRQLSKRKGPDRGPVPSPDGQYIAYTGHDWSDDTYIEEGIYFMKADGSKPERIA
;
A
#
# COMPACT_ATOMS: atom_id res chain seq x y z
N LYS A 1 -9.97 -27.96 -17.17
CA LYS A 1 -8.91 -28.60 -16.36
C LYS A 1 -8.15 -27.50 -15.60
N ASN A 2 -8.10 -27.61 -14.27
CA ASN A 2 -7.23 -26.76 -13.47
C ASN A 2 -5.77 -27.15 -13.77
N ARG A 3 -4.94 -26.15 -14.03
CA ARG A 3 -3.50 -26.32 -14.30
C ARG A 3 -2.70 -25.57 -13.24
N PHE A 4 -1.80 -26.28 -12.56
CA PHE A 4 -0.83 -25.63 -11.68
C PHE A 4 0.12 -24.78 -12.54
N LEU A 5 0.29 -23.51 -12.17
CA LEU A 5 1.13 -22.57 -12.91
C LEU A 5 2.46 -22.31 -12.20
N VAL A 6 2.40 -21.89 -10.95
CA VAL A 6 3.57 -21.49 -10.13
C VAL A 6 3.12 -21.29 -8.69
N ASP A 7 4.03 -21.48 -7.73
CA ASP A 7 3.79 -21.08 -6.34
C ASP A 7 3.82 -19.57 -6.21
N GLY A 8 2.77 -19.02 -5.60
CA GLY A 8 2.67 -17.59 -5.40
C GLY A 8 1.36 -17.17 -4.75
N SER A 9 1.24 -15.89 -4.45
CA SER A 9 0.08 -15.29 -3.79
C SER A 9 -0.39 -14.02 -4.51
N SER A 10 -1.58 -13.55 -4.17
CA SER A 10 -2.14 -12.27 -4.67
C SER A 10 -2.15 -12.12 -6.20
N PRO A 11 -2.62 -13.12 -6.98
CA PRO A 11 -2.60 -13.01 -8.44
C PRO A 11 -3.53 -11.89 -8.93
N LYS A 12 -3.06 -11.15 -9.94
CA LYS A 12 -3.80 -10.08 -10.63
C LYS A 12 -3.60 -10.19 -12.13
N TRP A 13 -4.70 -10.30 -12.88
CA TRP A 13 -4.68 -10.23 -14.33
C TRP A 13 -4.31 -8.83 -14.81
N SER A 14 -3.53 -8.76 -15.88
CA SER A 14 -3.36 -7.52 -16.65
C SER A 14 -4.68 -7.13 -17.33
N PRO A 15 -4.91 -5.83 -17.61
CA PRO A 15 -6.16 -5.37 -18.23
C PRO A 15 -6.48 -6.03 -19.58
N ASP A 16 -5.44 -6.37 -20.35
CA ASP A 16 -5.54 -7.06 -21.65
C ASP A 16 -5.73 -8.58 -21.54
N GLY A 17 -5.68 -9.13 -20.31
CA GLY A 17 -5.84 -10.57 -20.06
C GLY A 17 -4.67 -11.46 -20.53
N THR A 18 -3.52 -10.88 -20.92
CA THR A 18 -2.38 -11.64 -21.46
C THR A 18 -1.34 -12.02 -20.40
N ARG A 19 -1.37 -11.37 -19.24
CA ARG A 19 -0.37 -11.54 -18.17
C ARG A 19 -1.03 -11.67 -16.79
N ILE A 20 -0.33 -12.35 -15.87
CA ILE A 20 -0.69 -12.38 -14.45
C ILE A 20 0.50 -11.85 -13.65
N ALA A 21 0.28 -10.81 -12.84
CA ALA A 21 1.20 -10.38 -11.80
C ALA A 21 0.89 -11.15 -10.50
N PHE A 22 1.90 -11.54 -9.75
CA PHE A 22 1.75 -12.24 -8.49
C PHE A 22 2.98 -12.03 -7.59
N LEU A 23 2.82 -12.36 -6.32
CA LEU A 23 3.91 -12.31 -5.34
C LEU A 23 4.43 -13.72 -5.07
N ALA A 24 5.75 -13.88 -5.08
CA ALA A 24 6.43 -15.14 -4.78
C ALA A 24 7.77 -14.89 -4.11
N SER A 25 8.31 -15.91 -3.46
CA SER A 25 9.67 -15.86 -2.92
C SER A 25 10.69 -15.98 -4.05
N ASP A 26 11.72 -15.15 -4.01
CA ASP A 26 12.89 -15.29 -4.86
C ASP A 26 13.85 -16.37 -4.33
N LYS A 27 14.99 -16.54 -5.01
CA LYS A 27 16.01 -17.53 -4.62
C LYS A 27 16.69 -17.20 -3.28
N GLN A 28 16.60 -15.98 -2.80
CA GLN A 28 17.14 -15.51 -1.52
C GLN A 28 16.12 -15.56 -0.39
N GLY A 29 14.87 -15.98 -0.67
CA GLY A 29 13.77 -16.09 0.29
C GLY A 29 13.01 -14.81 0.53
N GLY A 30 13.30 -13.73 -0.21
CA GLY A 30 12.56 -12.47 -0.17
C GLY A 30 11.29 -12.52 -1.04
N THR A 31 10.19 -11.92 -0.58
CA THR A 31 8.99 -11.77 -1.40
C THR A 31 9.23 -10.73 -2.49
N GLN A 32 8.96 -11.08 -3.74
CA GLN A 32 9.12 -10.22 -4.90
C GLN A 32 7.89 -10.24 -5.80
N LEU A 33 7.79 -9.26 -6.69
CA LEU A 33 6.78 -9.18 -7.72
C LEU A 33 7.26 -9.92 -8.98
N PHE A 34 6.41 -10.81 -9.47
CA PHE A 34 6.62 -11.56 -10.70
C PHE A 34 5.48 -11.30 -11.67
N VAL A 35 5.78 -11.42 -12.96
CA VAL A 35 4.81 -11.41 -14.05
C VAL A 35 4.96 -12.68 -14.86
N ARG A 36 3.85 -13.36 -15.14
CA ARG A 36 3.76 -14.51 -16.03
C ARG A 36 2.97 -14.17 -17.27
N TRP A 37 3.53 -14.44 -18.42
CA TRP A 37 2.82 -14.42 -19.69
C TRP A 37 1.95 -15.66 -19.82
N MET A 38 0.73 -15.47 -20.30
CA MET A 38 -0.30 -16.54 -20.39
C MET A 38 -0.39 -17.17 -21.77
N ASP A 39 0.61 -16.92 -22.61
CA ASP A 39 0.81 -17.61 -23.86
C ASP A 39 1.14 -19.12 -23.68
N ALA A 40 1.36 -19.83 -24.76
CA ALA A 40 1.60 -21.28 -24.74
C ALA A 40 2.81 -21.70 -23.90
N GLU A 41 3.86 -20.90 -23.86
CA GLU A 41 5.12 -21.21 -23.15
C GLU A 41 5.12 -20.70 -21.70
N GLY A 42 4.41 -19.63 -21.43
CA GLY A 42 4.17 -19.12 -20.08
C GLY A 42 5.43 -18.69 -19.34
N THR A 43 6.24 -17.84 -19.94
CA THR A 43 7.46 -17.30 -19.34
C THR A 43 7.15 -16.52 -18.06
N VAL A 44 7.96 -16.70 -17.02
CA VAL A 44 7.88 -15.97 -15.74
C VAL A 44 9.08 -15.05 -15.62
N SER A 45 8.81 -13.78 -15.35
CA SER A 45 9.84 -12.77 -15.12
C SER A 45 9.72 -12.18 -13.72
N GLN A 46 10.86 -12.05 -13.03
CA GLN A 46 10.92 -11.28 -11.79
C GLN A 46 10.98 -9.79 -12.13
N VAL A 47 9.98 -9.04 -11.69
CA VAL A 47 9.82 -7.62 -12.01
C VAL A 47 10.48 -6.72 -10.96
N SER A 48 10.39 -7.09 -9.67
CA SER A 48 10.99 -6.32 -8.59
C SER A 48 12.24 -6.97 -8.00
N ARG A 49 13.11 -6.13 -7.42
CA ARG A 49 14.22 -6.52 -6.53
C ARG A 49 14.25 -5.51 -5.39
N VAL A 50 13.39 -5.75 -4.40
CA VAL A 50 13.19 -4.86 -3.24
C VAL A 50 13.62 -5.56 -1.96
N THR A 51 14.00 -4.78 -0.96
CA THR A 51 14.47 -5.31 0.34
C THR A 51 13.33 -5.74 1.25
N ASP A 52 12.20 -5.03 1.18
CA ASP A 52 11.03 -5.30 1.98
C ASP A 52 9.92 -5.89 1.11
N SER A 53 9.06 -6.72 1.72
CA SER A 53 8.04 -7.47 0.98
C SER A 53 6.99 -6.56 0.36
N PRO A 54 6.79 -6.58 -0.98
CA PRO A 54 5.69 -5.91 -1.63
C PRO A 54 4.35 -6.57 -1.30
N SER A 55 3.29 -5.78 -1.33
CA SER A 55 1.90 -6.21 -1.08
C SER A 55 0.92 -5.39 -1.92
N ASN A 56 -0.36 -5.77 -1.94
CA ASN A 56 -1.44 -5.01 -2.58
C ASN A 56 -1.13 -4.57 -4.02
N ILE A 57 -0.70 -5.51 -4.87
CA ILE A 57 -0.36 -5.24 -6.27
C ILE A 57 -1.60 -4.90 -7.11
N THR A 58 -1.47 -3.94 -8.02
CA THR A 58 -2.51 -3.59 -9.00
C THR A 58 -1.89 -3.06 -10.29
N TRP A 59 -2.42 -3.52 -11.44
CA TRP A 59 -2.02 -3.05 -12.76
C TRP A 59 -2.53 -1.64 -13.02
N SER A 60 -1.74 -0.85 -13.75
CA SER A 60 -2.26 0.36 -14.40
C SER A 60 -3.30 -0.01 -15.46
N PRO A 61 -4.25 0.87 -15.78
CA PRO A 61 -5.29 0.61 -16.79
C PRO A 61 -4.74 0.20 -18.16
N GLU A 62 -3.57 0.70 -18.52
CA GLU A 62 -2.89 0.41 -19.78
C GLU A 62 -2.03 -0.88 -19.74
N GLY A 63 -1.84 -1.47 -18.56
CA GLY A 63 -1.05 -2.70 -18.38
C GLY A 63 0.46 -2.54 -18.54
N ASN A 64 0.98 -1.31 -18.55
CA ASN A 64 2.41 -1.02 -18.70
C ASN A 64 3.15 -0.82 -17.37
N SER A 65 2.42 -0.67 -16.27
CA SER A 65 2.97 -0.46 -14.93
C SER A 65 2.18 -1.23 -13.87
N ILE A 66 2.82 -1.49 -12.75
CA ILE A 66 2.21 -2.13 -11.58
C ILE A 66 2.46 -1.24 -10.37
N ALA A 67 1.39 -0.84 -9.69
CA ALA A 67 1.50 -0.22 -8.38
C ALA A 67 1.46 -1.28 -7.28
N PHE A 68 2.21 -1.06 -6.22
CA PHE A 68 2.27 -1.92 -5.05
C PHE A 68 2.55 -1.13 -3.78
N GLN A 69 2.32 -1.74 -2.66
CA GLN A 69 2.59 -1.19 -1.34
C GLN A 69 3.79 -1.90 -0.71
N MET A 70 4.62 -1.14 -0.02
CA MET A 70 5.73 -1.68 0.75
C MET A 70 5.95 -0.85 2.02
N VAL A 71 6.35 -1.50 3.11
CA VAL A 71 6.77 -0.79 4.32
C VAL A 71 8.15 -0.20 4.08
N VAL A 72 8.27 1.09 4.30
CA VAL A 72 9.57 1.77 4.35
C VAL A 72 9.96 1.89 5.81
N PRO A 73 11.02 1.20 6.26
CA PRO A 73 11.48 1.30 7.63
C PRO A 73 11.82 2.73 8.02
N LEU A 74 11.51 3.10 9.25
CA LEU A 74 12.09 4.30 9.83
C LEU A 74 13.58 4.04 10.07
N THR A 75 14.41 4.98 9.66
CA THR A 75 15.80 5.02 10.11
C THR A 75 15.79 5.23 11.61
N ASP A 76 16.43 4.31 12.33
CA ASP A 76 16.56 4.40 13.79
C ASP A 76 17.64 5.47 14.07
N ASP A 77 17.27 6.75 14.06
CA ASP A 77 18.18 7.89 14.27
C ASP A 77 18.59 8.05 15.76
N GLY A 78 18.45 6.98 16.44
CA GLY A 78 19.06 6.50 17.59
C GLY A 78 19.45 7.34 18.77
N LEU A 79 18.52 7.87 19.55
CA LEU A 79 18.75 8.08 21.00
C LEU A 79 19.20 6.77 21.69
N TRP A 80 19.04 5.63 21.02
CA TRP A 80 19.26 4.28 21.56
C TRP A 80 20.25 3.44 20.74
N ASN A 81 21.03 4.03 19.87
CA ASN A 81 22.08 3.33 19.13
C ASN A 81 23.28 3.09 20.04
N ILE A 82 23.14 2.13 20.95
CA ILE A 82 24.26 1.70 21.80
C ILE A 82 25.22 0.92 20.89
N ASN A 83 26.42 1.44 20.70
CA ASN A 83 27.50 0.73 20.05
C ASN A 83 27.84 -0.51 20.86
N MET A 84 27.28 -1.63 20.47
CA MET A 84 27.60 -2.92 21.09
C MET A 84 29.02 -3.33 20.65
N PRO A 85 29.82 -3.91 21.54
CA PRO A 85 31.09 -4.49 21.16
C PRO A 85 30.87 -5.60 20.11
N PRO A 86 31.88 -5.95 19.30
CA PRO A 86 31.74 -7.03 18.34
C PRO A 86 31.38 -8.33 19.06
N LYS A 87 30.45 -9.09 18.44
CA LYS A 87 30.03 -10.39 18.97
C LYS A 87 31.23 -11.33 19.15
N PRO A 88 31.47 -11.86 20.36
CA PRO A 88 32.52 -12.85 20.54
C PRO A 88 32.26 -14.08 19.65
N LYS A 89 33.32 -14.70 19.15
CA LYS A 89 33.21 -15.98 18.45
C LYS A 89 32.59 -17.01 19.42
N GLU A 90 31.58 -17.75 18.97
CA GLU A 90 30.90 -18.80 19.72
C GLU A 90 29.96 -18.34 20.86
N ALA A 91 29.61 -17.07 20.97
CA ALA A 91 28.61 -16.59 21.91
C ALA A 91 27.27 -16.29 21.20
N ASP A 92 26.14 -16.70 21.83
CA ASP A 92 24.81 -16.25 21.43
C ASP A 92 24.49 -14.97 22.19
N TRP A 93 24.34 -13.86 21.43
CA TRP A 93 23.80 -12.63 21.99
C TRP A 93 22.30 -12.79 22.23
N THR A 94 21.83 -12.33 23.38
CA THR A 94 20.40 -12.12 23.59
C THR A 94 19.85 -11.15 22.52
N ALA A 95 18.60 -11.35 22.11
CA ALA A 95 17.93 -10.43 21.23
C ALA A 95 18.00 -9.00 21.79
N LYS A 96 18.21 -8.01 20.91
CA LYS A 96 18.15 -6.60 21.31
C LYS A 96 16.78 -6.29 21.93
N PRO A 97 16.70 -5.42 22.97
CA PRO A 97 15.42 -5.02 23.52
C PRO A 97 14.55 -4.36 22.46
N THR A 98 13.25 -4.65 22.48
CA THR A 98 12.28 -3.99 21.61
C THR A 98 11.85 -2.70 22.27
N ILE A 99 12.13 -1.56 21.60
CA ILE A 99 11.71 -0.23 22.06
C ILE A 99 10.36 0.07 21.42
N ILE A 100 9.36 0.36 22.26
CA ILE A 100 7.99 0.67 21.84
C ILE A 100 7.78 2.17 22.02
N GLU A 101 7.54 2.87 20.91
CA GLU A 101 7.37 4.32 20.86
C GLU A 101 6.00 4.72 20.27
N ARG A 102 5.14 3.73 19.99
CA ARG A 102 3.82 3.93 19.37
C ARG A 102 2.72 3.26 20.17
N LEU A 103 1.55 3.83 20.17
CA LEU A 103 0.35 3.22 20.78
C LEU A 103 -0.03 1.95 20.06
N ASN A 104 -0.08 1.97 18.73
CA ASN A 104 -0.42 0.80 17.91
C ASN A 104 0.86 0.03 17.52
N TYR A 105 1.47 -0.64 18.47
CA TYR A 105 2.73 -1.37 18.28
C TYR A 105 2.57 -2.87 18.03
N ARG A 106 1.40 -3.43 18.38
CA ARG A 106 1.13 -4.87 18.29
C ARG A 106 -0.30 -5.14 17.86
N ARG A 107 -0.47 -6.21 17.09
CA ARG A 107 -1.79 -6.75 16.72
C ARG A 107 -1.85 -8.23 17.10
N ASP A 108 -3.00 -8.67 17.64
CA ASP A 108 -3.23 -10.06 17.98
C ASP A 108 -3.08 -10.97 16.76
N ARG A 109 -2.47 -12.12 16.94
CA ARG A 109 -2.14 -13.13 15.93
C ARG A 109 -1.12 -12.68 14.88
N VAL A 110 -0.71 -11.42 14.84
CA VAL A 110 0.29 -10.88 13.90
C VAL A 110 1.62 -10.60 14.60
N GLY A 111 1.58 -10.18 15.86
CA GLY A 111 2.77 -9.78 16.63
C GLY A 111 3.03 -8.28 16.55
N TYR A 112 4.31 -7.89 16.70
CA TYR A 112 4.72 -6.50 16.63
C TYR A 112 4.62 -5.96 15.21
N HIS A 113 4.09 -4.72 15.08
CA HIS A 113 4.10 -4.03 13.81
C HIS A 113 5.53 -3.67 13.40
N PRO A 114 5.89 -3.78 12.11
CA PRO A 114 7.16 -3.28 11.61
C PRO A 114 7.31 -1.79 11.92
N LYS A 115 8.52 -1.39 12.35
CA LYS A 115 8.85 0.04 12.49
C LYS A 115 8.96 0.65 11.09
N GLY A 116 7.96 1.40 10.68
CA GLY A 116 7.91 2.03 9.35
C GLY A 116 6.50 2.37 8.92
N TYR A 117 6.40 2.91 7.71
CA TYR A 117 5.13 3.29 7.12
C TYR A 117 4.95 2.66 5.75
N ARG A 118 3.71 2.25 5.45
CA ARG A 118 3.34 1.72 4.14
C ARG A 118 3.28 2.85 3.13
N HIS A 119 4.03 2.69 2.05
CA HIS A 119 4.05 3.64 0.95
C HIS A 119 3.68 2.96 -0.36
N ILE A 120 3.18 3.77 -1.29
CA ILE A 120 2.79 3.34 -2.63
C ILE A 120 4.00 3.52 -3.55
N PHE A 121 4.28 2.48 -4.32
CA PHE A 121 5.33 2.42 -5.32
C PHE A 121 4.74 2.06 -6.68
N VAL A 122 5.38 2.49 -7.74
CA VAL A 122 5.07 2.07 -9.11
C VAL A 122 6.34 1.53 -9.78
N ILE A 123 6.20 0.46 -10.52
CA ILE A 123 7.28 -0.16 -11.29
C ILE A 123 6.78 -0.45 -12.72
N PRO A 124 7.60 -0.31 -13.78
CA PRO A 124 7.25 -0.79 -15.10
C PRO A 124 6.95 -2.30 -15.09
N ALA A 125 5.95 -2.73 -15.83
CA ALA A 125 5.52 -4.14 -15.86
C ALA A 125 6.59 -5.10 -16.40
N ASP A 126 7.52 -4.59 -17.19
CA ASP A 126 8.65 -5.34 -17.75
C ASP A 126 9.90 -5.31 -16.84
N GLY A 127 9.78 -4.71 -15.65
CA GLY A 127 10.85 -4.57 -14.67
C GLY A 127 11.57 -3.22 -14.72
N GLY A 128 12.36 -2.97 -13.69
CA GLY A 128 13.11 -1.72 -13.54
C GLY A 128 13.23 -1.31 -12.09
N THR A 129 13.53 -0.03 -11.86
CA THR A 129 13.63 0.55 -10.53
C THR A 129 12.23 1.01 -10.06
N PRO A 130 11.73 0.53 -8.92
CA PRO A 130 10.49 1.03 -8.35
C PRO A 130 10.59 2.52 -8.00
N HIS A 131 9.58 3.28 -8.36
CA HIS A 131 9.43 4.67 -7.99
C HIS A 131 8.49 4.82 -6.81
N ARG A 132 8.95 5.44 -5.71
CA ARG A 132 8.13 5.71 -4.54
C ARG A 132 7.29 6.97 -4.77
N LEU A 133 5.96 6.85 -4.72
CA LEU A 133 5.04 7.96 -4.94
C LEU A 133 4.69 8.74 -3.68
N THR A 134 4.64 8.07 -2.54
CA THR A 134 4.17 8.68 -1.29
C THR A 134 5.28 8.78 -0.26
N HIS A 135 5.28 9.85 0.54
CA HIS A 135 6.31 10.15 1.52
C HIS A 135 5.70 10.61 2.85
N GLY A 136 6.54 10.69 3.89
CA GLY A 136 6.16 11.12 5.23
C GLY A 136 5.86 9.96 6.16
N ASN A 137 5.50 10.29 7.39
CA ASN A 137 5.34 9.33 8.48
C ASN A 137 3.87 8.91 8.62
N TRP A 138 3.24 8.50 7.51
CA TRP A 138 1.86 8.03 7.46
C TRP A 138 1.74 6.76 6.63
N HIS A 139 0.74 5.94 6.95
CA HIS A 139 0.34 4.83 6.10
C HIS A 139 -0.52 5.32 4.94
N HIS A 140 -0.36 4.71 3.77
CA HIS A 140 -1.09 4.99 2.55
C HIS A 140 -1.72 3.70 2.08
N ASP A 141 -3.01 3.53 2.31
CA ASP A 141 -3.72 2.26 2.15
C ASP A 141 -4.82 2.33 1.08
N SER A 142 -5.44 1.20 0.76
CA SER A 142 -6.62 1.08 -0.12
C SER A 142 -6.50 1.80 -1.46
N PHE A 143 -5.31 1.81 -2.06
CA PHE A 143 -5.06 2.57 -3.28
C PHE A 143 -5.63 1.91 -4.54
N LYS A 144 -6.05 2.74 -5.51
CA LYS A 144 -6.58 2.36 -6.82
C LYS A 144 -6.09 3.32 -7.90
N TRP A 145 -5.83 2.77 -9.09
CA TRP A 145 -5.60 3.59 -10.26
C TRP A 145 -6.88 4.29 -10.71
N MET A 146 -6.78 5.55 -11.08
CA MET A 146 -7.81 6.20 -11.89
C MET A 146 -7.73 5.67 -13.33
N PRO A 147 -8.87 5.65 -14.08
CA PRO A 147 -8.87 5.17 -15.46
C PRO A 147 -7.95 5.94 -16.42
N ASP A 148 -7.52 7.14 -16.04
CA ASP A 148 -6.56 7.94 -16.80
C ASP A 148 -5.13 7.35 -16.86
N GLY A 149 -4.83 6.34 -16.03
CA GLY A 149 -3.51 5.74 -15.91
C GLY A 149 -2.41 6.66 -15.37
N LYS A 150 -2.77 7.87 -14.93
CA LYS A 150 -1.82 8.91 -14.46
C LYS A 150 -1.99 9.23 -12.98
N THR A 151 -3.13 8.89 -12.42
CA THR A 151 -3.50 9.22 -11.04
C THR A 151 -3.79 7.96 -10.24
N ILE A 152 -3.34 7.92 -8.99
CA ILE A 152 -3.72 6.90 -8.01
C ILE A 152 -4.46 7.60 -6.88
N VAL A 153 -5.64 7.08 -6.51
CA VAL A 153 -6.38 7.50 -5.31
C VAL A 153 -6.10 6.53 -4.17
N PHE A 154 -6.05 7.02 -2.95
CA PHE A 154 -5.73 6.21 -1.77
C PHE A 154 -6.31 6.85 -0.50
N GLU A 155 -6.42 6.05 0.56
CA GLU A 155 -6.74 6.53 1.90
C GLU A 155 -5.48 6.74 2.72
N SER A 156 -5.49 7.77 3.58
CA SER A 156 -4.40 8.02 4.51
C SER A 156 -4.87 8.89 5.67
N LEU A 157 -4.23 8.72 6.82
CA LEU A 157 -4.40 9.57 7.98
C LEU A 157 -3.18 10.48 8.10
N ARG A 158 -3.18 11.60 7.37
CA ARG A 158 -2.03 12.52 7.23
C ARG A 158 -2.15 13.71 8.17
N ILE A 159 -2.27 13.42 9.45
CA ILE A 159 -2.32 14.42 10.53
C ILE A 159 -1.21 14.17 11.54
N GLU A 160 -0.85 15.17 12.32
CA GLU A 160 0.28 15.12 13.26
C GLU A 160 0.04 14.06 14.34
N ASP A 161 -1.13 14.06 14.97
CA ASP A 161 -1.50 13.15 16.06
C ASP A 161 -2.30 11.93 15.58
N ALA A 162 -1.89 11.31 14.46
CA ALA A 162 -2.60 10.21 13.81
C ALA A 162 -2.93 9.02 14.75
N GLU A 163 -2.08 8.74 15.73
CA GLU A 163 -2.30 7.62 16.66
C GLU A 163 -3.45 7.88 17.64
N TYR A 164 -3.75 9.15 17.91
CA TYR A 164 -4.84 9.57 18.80
C TYR A 164 -6.14 9.89 18.06
N GLN A 165 -6.06 10.17 16.76
CA GLN A 165 -7.18 10.57 15.92
C GLN A 165 -7.44 9.55 14.79
N TRP A 166 -7.36 8.28 15.08
CA TRP A 166 -7.44 7.18 14.14
C TRP A 166 -8.73 7.10 13.30
N ARG A 167 -9.77 7.90 13.64
CA ARG A 167 -11.03 8.01 12.91
C ARG A 167 -11.09 9.18 11.93
N GLU A 168 -9.96 9.79 11.56
CA GLU A 168 -9.90 10.97 10.69
C GLU A 168 -9.12 10.68 9.39
N SER A 169 -9.26 9.45 8.86
CA SER A 169 -8.68 9.12 7.56
C SER A 169 -9.42 9.82 6.43
N GLU A 170 -8.68 10.23 5.40
CA GLU A 170 -9.17 10.98 4.26
C GLU A 170 -8.75 10.35 2.95
N ILE A 171 -9.44 10.68 1.86
CA ILE A 171 -9.10 10.28 0.52
C ILE A 171 -8.15 11.31 -0.10
N TYR A 172 -7.09 10.80 -0.71
CA TYR A 172 -6.07 11.56 -1.42
C TYR A 172 -5.91 11.04 -2.84
N SER A 173 -5.35 11.88 -3.70
CA SER A 173 -4.83 11.48 -5.00
C SER A 173 -3.35 11.79 -5.09
N VAL A 174 -2.61 10.99 -5.88
CA VAL A 174 -1.22 11.26 -6.24
C VAL A 174 -1.06 11.15 -7.74
N ASP A 175 -0.41 12.15 -8.37
CA ASP A 175 0.00 12.08 -9.76
C ASP A 175 1.25 11.20 -9.88
N VAL A 176 1.21 10.19 -10.74
CA VAL A 176 2.25 9.15 -10.84
C VAL A 176 3.57 9.70 -11.38
N ASN A 177 3.53 10.73 -12.22
CA ASN A 177 4.72 11.30 -12.81
C ASN A 177 5.42 12.32 -11.90
N SER A 178 4.62 13.20 -11.28
CA SER A 178 5.17 14.29 -10.45
C SER A 178 5.27 13.93 -8.96
N GLY A 179 4.53 12.92 -8.48
CA GLY A 179 4.40 12.60 -7.06
C GLY A 179 3.58 13.62 -6.26
N ASN A 180 2.92 14.57 -6.93
CA ASN A 180 2.10 15.57 -6.26
C ASN A 180 0.87 14.95 -5.61
N ILE A 181 0.73 15.11 -4.30
CA ILE A 181 -0.39 14.60 -3.51
C ILE A 181 -1.40 15.72 -3.27
N ARG A 182 -2.68 15.42 -3.48
CA ARG A 182 -3.81 16.31 -3.19
C ARG A 182 -4.84 15.60 -2.33
N GLN A 183 -5.31 16.27 -1.29
CA GLN A 183 -6.43 15.82 -0.46
C GLN A 183 -7.74 16.05 -1.22
N LEU A 184 -8.59 15.01 -1.30
CA LEU A 184 -9.87 15.05 -2.00
C LEU A 184 -11.05 15.17 -1.04
N SER A 185 -11.04 14.46 0.08
CA SER A 185 -12.08 14.56 1.10
C SER A 185 -11.61 15.37 2.31
N LYS A 186 -12.53 15.96 3.04
CA LYS A 186 -12.26 16.81 4.23
C LYS A 186 -13.39 16.74 5.24
N ARG A 187 -14.14 15.67 5.23
CA ARG A 187 -15.25 15.50 6.15
C ARG A 187 -14.71 15.12 7.53
N LYS A 188 -15.32 15.59 8.58
CA LYS A 188 -15.00 15.13 9.92
C LYS A 188 -15.55 13.71 10.13
N GLY A 189 -14.65 12.76 10.35
CA GLY A 189 -14.91 11.31 10.38
C GLY A 189 -14.12 10.59 9.28
N PRO A 190 -13.98 9.27 9.37
CA PRO A 190 -13.14 8.53 8.43
C PRO A 190 -13.77 8.44 7.04
N ASP A 191 -12.95 8.67 6.02
CA ASP A 191 -13.23 8.35 4.64
C ASP A 191 -12.23 7.29 4.16
N ARG A 192 -12.72 6.16 3.60
CA ARG A 192 -11.92 4.95 3.35
C ARG A 192 -12.29 4.26 2.05
N GLY A 193 -11.34 3.43 1.56
CA GLY A 193 -11.57 2.50 0.47
C GLY A 193 -12.00 3.16 -0.84
N PRO A 194 -11.28 4.14 -1.39
CA PRO A 194 -11.69 4.83 -2.60
C PRO A 194 -11.76 3.88 -3.80
N VAL A 195 -12.85 3.98 -4.58
CA VAL A 195 -13.08 3.22 -5.80
C VAL A 195 -13.46 4.18 -6.92
N PRO A 196 -12.59 4.39 -7.91
CA PRO A 196 -12.91 5.21 -9.08
C PRO A 196 -14.03 4.59 -9.93
N SER A 197 -14.89 5.44 -10.50
CA SER A 197 -15.84 5.03 -11.53
C SER A 197 -15.10 4.66 -12.83
N PRO A 198 -15.66 3.76 -13.67
CA PRO A 198 -15.00 3.33 -14.92
C PRO A 198 -14.73 4.47 -15.91
N ASP A 199 -15.54 5.52 -15.88
CA ASP A 199 -15.38 6.72 -16.71
C ASP A 199 -14.42 7.77 -16.10
N GLY A 200 -13.93 7.52 -14.87
CA GLY A 200 -13.03 8.41 -14.16
C GLY A 200 -13.65 9.72 -13.66
N GLN A 201 -14.98 9.88 -13.73
CA GLN A 201 -15.63 11.12 -13.32
C GLN A 201 -15.90 11.20 -11.83
N TYR A 202 -16.04 10.06 -11.15
CA TYR A 202 -16.41 9.96 -9.75
C TYR A 202 -15.49 9.01 -8.98
N ILE A 203 -15.51 9.17 -7.66
CA ILE A 203 -14.86 8.28 -6.69
C ILE A 203 -15.91 7.93 -5.65
N ALA A 204 -16.23 6.65 -5.50
CA ALA A 204 -17.01 6.13 -4.39
C ALA A 204 -16.10 5.79 -3.22
N TYR A 205 -16.58 5.93 -1.99
CA TYR A 205 -15.84 5.60 -0.78
C TYR A 205 -16.80 5.31 0.38
N THR A 206 -16.31 4.69 1.44
CA THR A 206 -17.06 4.45 2.65
C THR A 206 -16.61 5.38 3.77
N GLY A 207 -17.51 5.63 4.72
CA GLY A 207 -17.19 6.45 5.87
C GLY A 207 -18.41 6.71 6.75
N HIS A 208 -18.21 7.50 7.78
CA HIS A 208 -19.29 7.97 8.65
C HIS A 208 -18.94 9.34 9.23
N ASP A 209 -19.95 10.10 9.67
CA ASP A 209 -19.70 11.33 10.40
C ASP A 209 -19.06 11.01 11.75
N TRP A 210 -18.18 11.91 12.18
CA TRP A 210 -17.50 11.73 13.44
C TRP A 210 -18.49 11.65 14.62
N SER A 211 -18.32 10.66 15.46
CA SER A 211 -19.09 10.48 16.69
C SER A 211 -18.21 9.83 17.77
N ASP A 212 -18.53 10.12 19.02
CA ASP A 212 -17.93 9.42 20.19
C ASP A 212 -18.55 8.04 20.41
N ASP A 213 -19.61 7.69 19.69
CA ASP A 213 -20.28 6.40 19.82
C ASP A 213 -19.36 5.26 19.36
N THR A 214 -19.49 4.12 20.02
CA THR A 214 -18.79 2.89 19.63
C THR A 214 -19.51 2.11 18.55
N TYR A 215 -20.76 2.46 18.27
CA TYR A 215 -21.63 1.81 17.30
C TYR A 215 -22.03 2.81 16.23
N ILE A 216 -21.29 2.79 15.10
CA ILE A 216 -21.52 3.72 14.01
C ILE A 216 -21.70 2.91 12.73
N GLU A 217 -22.77 3.18 12.00
CA GLU A 217 -23.01 2.62 10.69
C GLU A 217 -22.17 3.37 9.64
N GLU A 218 -21.37 2.62 8.88
CA GLU A 218 -20.67 3.17 7.72
C GLU A 218 -21.64 3.41 6.57
N GLY A 219 -21.59 4.61 5.99
CA GLY A 219 -22.33 4.96 4.79
C GLY A 219 -21.47 4.86 3.54
N ILE A 220 -22.13 4.80 2.40
CA ILE A 220 -21.50 4.91 1.08
C ILE A 220 -21.63 6.34 0.60
N TYR A 221 -20.52 6.91 0.18
CA TYR A 221 -20.41 8.26 -0.35
C TYR A 221 -19.82 8.21 -1.77
N PHE A 222 -20.09 9.25 -2.52
CA PHE A 222 -19.37 9.53 -3.76
C PHE A 222 -19.02 11.01 -3.84
N MET A 223 -18.00 11.32 -4.62
CA MET A 223 -17.58 12.68 -4.97
C MET A 223 -17.11 12.70 -6.41
N LYS A 224 -17.01 13.89 -7.02
CA LYS A 224 -16.30 14.03 -8.31
C LYS A 224 -14.82 13.68 -8.14
N ALA A 225 -14.17 13.30 -9.22
CA ALA A 225 -12.75 12.95 -9.24
C ALA A 225 -11.82 14.08 -8.73
N ASP A 226 -12.29 15.32 -8.78
CA ASP A 226 -11.60 16.48 -8.24
C ASP A 226 -11.84 16.71 -6.73
N GLY A 227 -12.59 15.83 -6.06
CA GLY A 227 -12.97 15.95 -4.64
C GLY A 227 -14.17 16.85 -4.39
N SER A 228 -14.76 17.45 -5.42
CA SER A 228 -15.94 18.31 -5.27
C SER A 228 -17.24 17.50 -5.17
N LYS A 229 -18.29 18.13 -4.60
CA LYS A 229 -19.63 17.58 -4.47
C LYS A 229 -19.69 16.21 -3.78
N PRO A 230 -19.15 16.07 -2.55
CA PRO A 230 -19.32 14.85 -1.78
C PRO A 230 -20.79 14.67 -1.39
N GLU A 231 -21.34 13.47 -1.56
CA GLU A 231 -22.72 13.13 -1.27
C GLU A 231 -22.82 11.73 -0.70
N ARG A 232 -23.65 11.54 0.34
CA ARG A 232 -23.97 10.22 0.88
C ARG A 232 -25.13 9.63 0.08
N ILE A 233 -25.00 8.37 -0.32
CA ILE A 233 -26.04 7.66 -1.11
C ILE A 233 -26.67 6.49 -0.36
N ALA A 234 -26.03 6.00 0.68
CA ALA A 234 -26.58 4.93 1.55
C ALA A 234 -25.95 5.00 2.94
#